data_12b66233f6365883553e3d8baf1749b4
#
_entry.id   12b66233f6365883553e3d8baf1749b4
#
_cell.length_a   1.000
_cell.length_b   1.000
_cell.length_c   1.000
_cell.angle_alpha   90.00
_cell.angle_beta   90.00
_cell.angle_gamma   90.00
#
_symmetry.space_group_name_H-M   'P 1'
#
loop_
_entity.id
_entity.type
_entity.pdbx_description
1 polymer ?
#
loop_
_entity_poly.entity_id
_entity_poly.type
_entity_poly.pdbx_seq_one_letter_code
_entity_poly.pdbx_strand_id
1 'polypeptide(L)'
;FVAHGAPREILTDAHPHIGSNLLPNVVKAIRESILKAGGEIHFNARVEHLLRSADGRRVRGVACADGREFEANAVLLATGHSARDVYRMLLADGLVLEQKPFAVGVRIEHPQAFVDARQYHLNPGQKRPDQLPAARYSVTATIRDRGVHSFCMCPGGFIVPAATENDEVVVNGMSLARRDSPFANSGFVVSVHPEDTESFRRKHGVLAGVAYQKALETAACRAGGGMQKAPAQKVPDFLKGRVSSSLLPTSYHPGIVPHPLHELLPAEIVWRMREGMRMFDHKWRGFAGESAQLIGCETRTSSPVRIPRDERTLEHPGLEGLYPCGEGAGYAGGIVSAALDGRRCAEALAEQMQA
;
A
#
# COMPACT_ATOMS: atom_id res chain seq x y z
N PHE A 1 -5.26 -19.39 3.91
CA PHE A 1 -5.40 -19.15 2.47
C PHE A 1 -5.44 -20.48 1.70
N VAL A 2 -4.53 -21.41 1.90
CA VAL A 2 -4.52 -22.72 1.20
C VAL A 2 -5.81 -23.50 1.43
N ALA A 3 -6.34 -23.53 2.65
CA ALA A 3 -7.63 -24.14 2.96
C ALA A 3 -8.82 -23.48 2.21
N HIS A 4 -8.62 -22.31 1.63
CA HIS A 4 -9.61 -21.57 0.85
C HIS A 4 -9.22 -21.43 -0.63
N GLY A 5 -8.39 -22.35 -1.15
CA GLY A 5 -8.10 -22.48 -2.58
C GLY A 5 -6.88 -21.69 -3.07
N ALA A 6 -6.06 -21.14 -2.18
CA ALA A 6 -4.76 -20.61 -2.59
C ALA A 6 -3.80 -21.76 -2.98
N PRO A 7 -2.86 -21.53 -3.90
CA PRO A 7 -1.86 -22.52 -4.30
C PRO A 7 -1.02 -23.00 -3.09
N ARG A 8 -0.72 -24.29 -3.03
CA ARG A 8 0.06 -24.87 -1.90
C ARG A 8 1.50 -24.39 -1.86
N GLU A 9 2.04 -23.99 -2.98
CA GLU A 9 3.39 -23.47 -3.15
C GLU A 9 3.67 -22.26 -2.25
N ILE A 10 2.63 -21.49 -1.89
CA ILE A 10 2.78 -20.34 -0.96
C ILE A 10 3.25 -20.73 0.44
N LEU A 11 3.18 -22.02 0.80
CA LEU A 11 3.67 -22.54 2.09
C LEU A 11 5.19 -22.71 2.12
N THR A 12 5.83 -22.86 0.97
CA THR A 12 7.26 -23.20 0.83
C THR A 12 8.05 -22.13 0.08
N ASP A 13 7.39 -21.31 -0.73
CA ASP A 13 8.05 -20.26 -1.49
C ASP A 13 8.60 -19.17 -0.57
N ALA A 14 9.85 -18.78 -0.81
CA ALA A 14 10.47 -17.64 -0.11
C ALA A 14 9.72 -16.32 -0.34
N HIS A 15 8.97 -16.24 -1.43
CA HIS A 15 8.19 -15.08 -1.82
C HIS A 15 6.82 -15.53 -2.35
N PRO A 16 5.91 -15.91 -1.44
CA PRO A 16 4.62 -16.49 -1.80
C PRO A 16 3.80 -15.55 -2.68
N HIS A 17 3.14 -16.12 -3.68
CA HIS A 17 2.33 -15.38 -4.63
C HIS A 17 1.08 -16.17 -5.03
N ILE A 18 -0.06 -15.53 -4.94
CA ILE A 18 -1.34 -16.11 -5.39
C ILE A 18 -1.67 -15.61 -6.81
N GLY A 19 -1.49 -14.32 -7.05
CA GLY A 19 -1.91 -13.63 -8.27
C GLY A 19 -3.22 -12.89 -8.09
N SER A 20 -3.26 -11.66 -8.60
CA SER A 20 -4.43 -10.77 -8.46
C SER A 20 -5.69 -11.34 -9.10
N ASN A 21 -5.55 -12.19 -10.12
CA ASN A 21 -6.68 -12.86 -10.78
C ASN A 21 -7.24 -14.07 -10.01
N LEU A 22 -6.46 -14.69 -9.12
CA LEU A 22 -6.90 -15.82 -8.30
C LEU A 22 -7.35 -15.40 -6.90
N LEU A 23 -6.83 -14.31 -6.38
CA LEU A 23 -7.14 -13.80 -5.04
C LEU A 23 -8.66 -13.63 -4.78
N PRO A 24 -9.48 -13.14 -5.72
CA PRO A 24 -10.92 -13.03 -5.51
C PRO A 24 -11.61 -14.35 -5.18
N ASN A 25 -11.13 -15.48 -5.73
CA ASN A 25 -11.68 -16.81 -5.41
C ASN A 25 -11.38 -17.21 -3.97
N VAL A 26 -10.18 -16.90 -3.47
CA VAL A 26 -9.80 -17.14 -2.07
C VAL A 26 -10.66 -16.30 -1.14
N VAL A 27 -10.85 -15.01 -1.45
CA VAL A 27 -11.71 -14.10 -0.67
C VAL A 27 -13.16 -14.60 -0.66
N LYS A 28 -13.68 -15.05 -1.81
CA LYS A 28 -15.01 -15.66 -1.92
C LYS A 28 -15.14 -16.89 -1.02
N ALA A 29 -14.18 -17.79 -1.05
CA ALA A 29 -14.19 -19.00 -0.23
C ALA A 29 -14.12 -18.69 1.28
N ILE A 30 -13.35 -17.67 1.69
CA ILE A 30 -13.33 -17.20 3.09
C ILE A 30 -14.70 -16.66 3.48
N ARG A 31 -15.33 -15.84 2.63
CA ARG A 31 -16.70 -15.35 2.86
C ARG A 31 -17.71 -16.47 3.03
N GLU A 32 -17.66 -17.47 2.17
CA GLU A 32 -18.56 -18.64 2.25
C GLU A 32 -18.34 -19.42 3.55
N SER A 33 -17.10 -19.53 4.03
CA SER A 33 -16.80 -20.15 5.32
C SER A 33 -17.39 -19.38 6.50
N ILE A 34 -17.35 -18.03 6.46
CA ILE A 34 -17.96 -17.18 7.48
C ILE A 34 -19.48 -17.44 7.53
N LEU A 35 -20.14 -17.40 6.37
CA LEU A 35 -21.58 -17.62 6.27
C LEU A 35 -21.98 -19.03 6.75
N LYS A 36 -21.20 -20.06 6.37
CA LYS A 36 -21.42 -21.44 6.81
C LYS A 36 -21.26 -21.61 8.32
N ALA A 37 -20.41 -20.80 8.94
CA ALA A 37 -20.23 -20.79 10.40
C ALA A 37 -21.33 -19.98 11.15
N GLY A 38 -22.35 -19.46 10.45
CA GLY A 38 -23.43 -18.67 11.03
C GLY A 38 -23.12 -17.18 11.14
N GLY A 39 -22.00 -16.72 10.58
CA GLY A 39 -21.69 -15.30 10.49
C GLY A 39 -22.53 -14.57 9.43
N GLU A 40 -22.63 -13.27 9.54
CA GLU A 40 -23.35 -12.42 8.59
C GLU A 40 -22.39 -11.48 7.85
N ILE A 41 -22.74 -11.11 6.63
CA ILE A 41 -21.97 -10.13 5.83
C ILE A 41 -22.96 -9.10 5.25
N HIS A 42 -22.74 -7.86 5.61
CA HIS A 42 -23.59 -6.73 5.21
C HIS A 42 -22.84 -5.85 4.22
N PHE A 43 -23.25 -5.87 2.94
CA PHE A 43 -22.76 -4.93 1.93
C PHE A 43 -23.49 -3.59 2.04
N ASN A 44 -22.88 -2.53 1.50
CA ASN A 44 -23.40 -1.17 1.57
C ASN A 44 -23.72 -0.72 3.00
N ALA A 45 -22.89 -1.16 3.96
CA ALA A 45 -23.00 -0.84 5.38
C ALA A 45 -21.81 0.02 5.78
N ARG A 46 -21.81 1.29 5.41
CA ARG A 46 -20.75 2.24 5.76
C ARG A 46 -20.90 2.65 7.22
N VAL A 47 -19.94 2.27 8.04
CA VAL A 47 -19.88 2.64 9.46
C VAL A 47 -19.44 4.10 9.57
N GLU A 48 -20.19 4.90 10.34
CA GLU A 48 -19.91 6.31 10.61
C GLU A 48 -19.66 6.62 12.10
N HIS A 49 -20.10 5.74 13.01
CA HIS A 49 -19.90 5.93 14.44
C HIS A 49 -19.71 4.60 15.17
N LEU A 50 -19.00 4.66 16.30
CA LEU A 50 -18.98 3.59 17.30
C LEU A 50 -20.09 3.84 18.32
N LEU A 51 -20.94 2.83 18.55
CA LEU A 51 -21.90 2.83 19.64
C LEU A 51 -21.16 2.55 20.96
N ARG A 52 -21.50 3.28 22.03
CA ARG A 52 -20.82 3.17 23.33
C ARG A 52 -21.80 2.95 24.47
N SER A 53 -21.28 2.39 25.56
CA SER A 53 -21.99 2.37 26.87
C SER A 53 -22.29 3.79 27.38
N ALA A 54 -23.22 3.91 28.29
CA ALA A 54 -23.63 5.20 28.84
C ALA A 54 -22.49 5.98 29.53
N ASP A 55 -21.49 5.27 30.05
CA ASP A 55 -20.28 5.86 30.66
C ASP A 55 -19.17 6.15 29.62
N GLY A 56 -19.42 5.80 28.35
CA GLY A 56 -18.48 6.02 27.22
C GLY A 56 -17.26 5.11 27.20
N ARG A 57 -17.11 4.17 28.11
CA ARG A 57 -15.89 3.38 28.32
C ARG A 57 -15.81 2.11 27.49
N ARG A 58 -16.96 1.57 27.06
CA ARG A 58 -17.04 0.30 26.32
C ARG A 58 -17.75 0.49 24.98
N VAL A 59 -17.27 -0.19 23.94
CA VAL A 59 -17.98 -0.28 22.68
C VAL A 59 -19.24 -1.15 22.81
N ARG A 60 -20.32 -0.75 22.13
CA ARG A 60 -21.61 -1.46 22.13
C ARG A 60 -22.05 -1.82 20.71
N GLY A 61 -21.24 -1.54 19.72
CA GLY A 61 -21.52 -1.81 18.33
C GLY A 61 -21.10 -0.69 17.40
N VAL A 62 -21.74 -0.65 16.24
CA VAL A 62 -21.47 0.35 15.19
C VAL A 62 -22.77 0.90 14.62
N ALA A 63 -22.78 2.19 14.23
CA ALA A 63 -23.86 2.82 13.50
C ALA A 63 -23.41 3.12 12.06
N CYS A 64 -24.29 2.83 11.10
CA CYS A 64 -24.07 3.03 9.67
C CYS A 64 -24.72 4.32 9.15
N ALA A 65 -24.21 4.82 8.04
CA ALA A 65 -24.69 6.02 7.33
C ALA A 65 -26.16 5.96 6.93
N ASP A 66 -26.71 4.77 6.73
CA ASP A 66 -28.12 4.53 6.35
C ASP A 66 -29.07 4.36 7.56
N GLY A 67 -28.57 4.58 8.79
CA GLY A 67 -29.32 4.49 10.02
C GLY A 67 -29.40 3.08 10.62
N ARG A 68 -28.81 2.06 9.98
CA ARG A 68 -28.68 0.73 10.61
C ARG A 68 -27.72 0.77 11.76
N GLU A 69 -28.03 0.07 12.82
CA GLU A 69 -27.15 -0.16 13.95
C GLU A 69 -26.90 -1.66 14.13
N PHE A 70 -25.69 -2.02 14.47
CA PHE A 70 -25.30 -3.38 14.80
C PHE A 70 -24.74 -3.40 16.19
N GLU A 71 -25.51 -3.95 17.13
CA GLU A 71 -25.07 -4.12 18.51
C GLU A 71 -24.08 -5.28 18.61
N ALA A 72 -23.02 -5.08 19.39
CA ALA A 72 -21.99 -6.08 19.63
C ALA A 72 -21.25 -5.80 20.94
N ASN A 73 -20.73 -6.84 21.57
CA ASN A 73 -19.90 -6.72 22.79
C ASN A 73 -18.46 -6.28 22.46
N ALA A 74 -18.02 -6.43 21.21
CA ALA A 74 -16.71 -6.00 20.74
C ALA A 74 -16.73 -5.69 19.24
N VAL A 75 -15.77 -4.86 18.80
CA VAL A 75 -15.56 -4.48 17.39
C VAL A 75 -14.12 -4.70 17.01
N LEU A 76 -13.88 -5.56 16.02
CA LEU A 76 -12.59 -5.65 15.32
C LEU A 76 -12.56 -4.63 14.19
N LEU A 77 -11.68 -3.65 14.30
CA LEU A 77 -11.55 -2.56 13.32
C LEU A 77 -10.46 -2.91 12.30
N ALA A 78 -10.85 -3.46 11.15
CA ALA A 78 -9.97 -3.99 10.10
C ALA A 78 -10.18 -3.31 8.74
N THR A 79 -10.32 -1.99 8.72
CA THR A 79 -10.79 -1.19 7.57
C THR A 79 -9.73 -0.89 6.51
N GLY A 80 -8.46 -1.23 6.76
CA GLY A 80 -7.34 -0.88 5.89
C GLY A 80 -6.95 0.60 5.95
N HIS A 81 -5.81 0.95 5.37
CA HIS A 81 -5.22 2.29 5.49
C HIS A 81 -5.80 3.33 4.51
N SER A 82 -6.58 2.90 3.52
CA SER A 82 -7.23 3.82 2.58
C SER A 82 -8.59 4.32 3.07
N ALA A 83 -9.15 3.74 4.14
CA ALA A 83 -10.36 4.21 4.82
C ALA A 83 -10.05 5.43 5.72
N ARG A 84 -9.68 6.54 5.09
CA ARG A 84 -9.25 7.78 5.78
C ARG A 84 -10.39 8.45 6.56
N ASP A 85 -11.63 8.20 6.18
CA ASP A 85 -12.84 8.61 6.90
C ASP A 85 -12.92 7.95 8.27
N VAL A 86 -12.50 6.71 8.43
CA VAL A 86 -12.46 6.01 9.71
C VAL A 86 -11.52 6.70 10.70
N TYR A 87 -10.35 7.18 10.28
CA TYR A 87 -9.48 7.95 11.18
C TYR A 87 -10.15 9.24 11.67
N ARG A 88 -10.90 9.94 10.80
CA ARG A 88 -11.64 11.13 11.18
C ARG A 88 -12.78 10.80 12.13
N MET A 89 -13.51 9.70 11.88
CA MET A 89 -14.55 9.17 12.75
C MET A 89 -14.00 8.90 14.15
N LEU A 90 -12.90 8.15 14.28
CA LEU A 90 -12.29 7.82 15.56
C LEU A 90 -11.86 9.06 16.35
N LEU A 91 -11.30 10.07 15.66
CA LEU A 91 -10.94 11.34 16.30
C LEU A 91 -12.18 12.14 16.73
N ALA A 92 -13.23 12.17 15.92
CA ALA A 92 -14.49 12.82 16.28
C ALA A 92 -15.16 12.15 17.48
N ASP A 93 -15.01 10.83 17.58
CA ASP A 93 -15.43 10.03 18.73
C ASP A 93 -14.49 10.18 19.95
N GLY A 94 -13.46 11.04 19.89
CA GLY A 94 -12.55 11.34 20.98
C GLY A 94 -11.49 10.25 21.25
N LEU A 95 -11.24 9.34 20.30
CA LEU A 95 -10.20 8.33 20.45
C LEU A 95 -8.83 8.88 20.07
N VAL A 96 -7.81 8.40 20.77
CA VAL A 96 -6.42 8.79 20.52
C VAL A 96 -5.86 8.01 19.33
N LEU A 97 -5.21 8.72 18.41
CA LEU A 97 -4.44 8.16 17.32
C LEU A 97 -2.99 8.65 17.43
N GLU A 98 -2.06 7.96 16.78
CA GLU A 98 -0.64 8.30 16.74
C GLU A 98 -0.17 8.49 15.30
N GLN A 99 0.79 9.40 15.10
CA GLN A 99 1.50 9.48 13.83
C GLN A 99 2.45 8.29 13.69
N LYS A 100 2.57 7.77 12.47
CA LYS A 100 3.44 6.65 12.16
C LYS A 100 4.29 6.98 10.92
N PRO A 101 5.59 6.62 10.89
CA PRO A 101 6.38 6.68 9.67
C PRO A 101 5.75 5.86 8.53
N PHE A 102 5.89 6.37 7.31
CA PHE A 102 5.43 5.72 6.09
C PHE A 102 6.46 5.94 4.97
N ALA A 103 6.15 5.64 3.72
CA ALA A 103 7.03 5.96 2.61
C ALA A 103 6.22 6.48 1.41
N VAL A 104 6.85 7.35 0.63
CA VAL A 104 6.27 7.89 -0.60
C VAL A 104 7.28 7.88 -1.73
N GLY A 105 6.79 7.85 -2.96
CA GLY A 105 7.60 7.91 -4.16
C GLY A 105 6.78 7.69 -5.41
N VAL A 106 7.29 6.86 -6.28
CA VAL A 106 6.72 6.55 -7.60
C VAL A 106 6.83 5.05 -7.90
N ARG A 107 6.15 4.56 -8.91
CA ARG A 107 6.48 3.27 -9.53
C ARG A 107 7.60 3.45 -10.55
N ILE A 108 8.66 2.66 -10.42
CA ILE A 108 9.66 2.48 -11.46
C ILE A 108 9.28 1.25 -12.29
N GLU A 109 9.26 1.41 -13.60
CA GLU A 109 8.93 0.34 -14.55
C GLU A 109 10.09 0.05 -15.48
N HIS A 110 10.34 -1.23 -15.69
CA HIS A 110 11.37 -1.76 -16.59
C HIS A 110 10.76 -2.83 -17.51
N PRO A 111 11.34 -3.12 -18.68
CA PRO A 111 11.06 -4.35 -19.38
C PRO A 111 11.40 -5.58 -18.52
N GLN A 112 10.51 -6.57 -18.43
CA GLN A 112 10.79 -7.80 -17.66
C GLN A 112 12.05 -8.51 -18.19
N ALA A 113 12.28 -8.50 -19.50
CA ALA A 113 13.47 -9.08 -20.11
C ALA A 113 14.79 -8.46 -19.60
N PHE A 114 14.78 -7.16 -19.25
CA PHE A 114 15.93 -6.52 -18.62
C PHE A 114 16.19 -7.10 -17.23
N VAL A 115 15.12 -7.25 -16.43
CA VAL A 115 15.21 -7.82 -15.08
C VAL A 115 15.68 -9.28 -15.13
N ASP A 116 15.10 -10.09 -16.04
CA ASP A 116 15.50 -11.48 -16.27
C ASP A 116 16.98 -11.60 -16.65
N ALA A 117 17.43 -10.79 -17.61
CA ALA A 117 18.81 -10.80 -18.05
C ALA A 117 19.80 -10.47 -16.93
N ARG A 118 19.45 -9.53 -16.06
CA ARG A 118 20.32 -9.12 -14.93
C ARG A 118 20.35 -10.15 -13.82
N GLN A 119 19.20 -10.70 -13.45
CA GLN A 119 19.10 -11.65 -12.33
C GLN A 119 19.62 -13.04 -12.70
N TYR A 120 19.40 -13.48 -13.94
CA TYR A 120 19.82 -14.81 -14.39
C TYR A 120 21.11 -14.79 -15.21
N HIS A 121 21.80 -13.62 -15.28
CA HIS A 121 23.07 -13.46 -16.00
C HIS A 121 22.99 -13.94 -17.46
N LEU A 122 21.87 -13.62 -18.15
CA LEU A 122 21.65 -14.05 -19.54
C LEU A 122 22.54 -13.26 -20.49
N ASN A 123 22.97 -13.91 -21.55
CA ASN A 123 23.70 -13.26 -22.65
C ASN A 123 22.79 -12.27 -23.40
N PRO A 124 23.36 -11.25 -24.06
CA PRO A 124 22.58 -10.33 -24.89
C PRO A 124 21.71 -11.08 -25.92
N GLY A 125 20.39 -10.77 -25.92
CA GLY A 125 19.41 -11.44 -26.79
C GLY A 125 18.91 -12.80 -26.32
N GLN A 126 19.47 -13.37 -25.29
CA GLN A 126 19.00 -14.63 -24.71
C GLN A 126 17.69 -14.41 -23.94
N LYS A 127 16.71 -15.27 -24.21
CA LYS A 127 15.46 -15.29 -23.43
C LYS A 127 15.62 -16.11 -22.16
N ARG A 128 14.85 -15.75 -21.14
CA ARG A 128 14.74 -16.52 -19.91
C ARG A 128 14.24 -17.94 -20.23
N PRO A 129 14.87 -18.99 -19.70
CA PRO A 129 14.36 -20.37 -19.79
C PRO A 129 12.95 -20.48 -19.18
N ASP A 130 12.06 -21.26 -19.81
CA ASP A 130 10.67 -21.41 -19.39
C ASP A 130 10.53 -22.01 -17.97
N GLN A 131 11.51 -22.76 -17.51
CA GLN A 131 11.55 -23.35 -16.18
C GLN A 131 11.82 -22.32 -15.06
N LEU A 132 12.37 -21.16 -15.41
CA LEU A 132 12.64 -20.11 -14.44
C LEU A 132 11.46 -19.14 -14.35
N PRO A 133 11.05 -18.71 -13.12
CA PRO A 133 10.01 -17.72 -12.98
C PRO A 133 10.47 -16.34 -13.50
N ALA A 134 9.54 -15.42 -13.70
CA ALA A 134 9.88 -14.04 -13.98
C ALA A 134 10.76 -13.49 -12.85
N ALA A 135 11.92 -12.96 -13.22
CA ALA A 135 12.93 -12.51 -12.27
C ALA A 135 12.44 -11.28 -11.48
N ARG A 136 12.92 -11.17 -10.27
CA ARG A 136 12.57 -10.11 -9.32
C ARG A 136 13.82 -9.49 -8.72
N TYR A 137 13.68 -8.32 -8.16
CA TYR A 137 14.74 -7.64 -7.42
C TYR A 137 14.22 -7.02 -6.12
N SER A 138 15.13 -6.77 -5.21
CA SER A 138 14.94 -5.92 -4.05
C SER A 138 16.17 -5.03 -3.91
N VAL A 139 15.97 -3.73 -3.82
CA VAL A 139 17.04 -2.76 -3.61
C VAL A 139 16.71 -1.89 -2.40
N THR A 140 17.71 -1.63 -1.59
CA THR A 140 17.60 -0.78 -0.41
C THR A 140 18.88 -0.03 -0.16
N ALA A 141 18.77 1.21 0.29
CA ALA A 141 19.85 2.05 0.76
C ALA A 141 19.36 2.97 1.87
N THR A 142 20.27 3.43 2.71
CA THR A 142 20.02 4.53 3.62
C THR A 142 20.74 5.77 3.10
N ILE A 143 19.99 6.81 2.77
CA ILE A 143 20.53 8.08 2.28
C ILE A 143 20.39 9.10 3.39
N ARG A 144 21.51 9.42 4.02
CA ARG A 144 21.57 10.10 5.33
C ARG A 144 20.76 9.29 6.35
N ASP A 145 19.63 9.79 6.77
CA ASP A 145 18.77 9.26 7.84
C ASP A 145 17.46 8.63 7.36
N ARG A 146 17.27 8.49 6.04
CA ARG A 146 16.03 7.95 5.44
C ARG A 146 16.32 6.74 4.55
N GLY A 147 15.45 5.75 4.66
CA GLY A 147 15.46 4.59 3.76
C GLY A 147 15.00 4.98 2.36
N VAL A 148 15.72 4.50 1.34
CA VAL A 148 15.30 4.52 -0.06
C VAL A 148 15.30 3.08 -0.54
N HIS A 149 14.15 2.59 -1.00
CA HIS A 149 14.02 1.16 -1.29
C HIS A 149 12.99 0.85 -2.37
N SER A 150 13.13 -0.33 -2.96
CA SER A 150 12.06 -0.93 -3.74
C SER A 150 10.96 -1.45 -2.82
N PHE A 151 9.71 -1.23 -3.20
CA PHE A 151 8.55 -1.68 -2.46
C PHE A 151 7.61 -2.47 -3.37
N CYS A 152 7.11 -3.61 -2.88
CA CYS A 152 6.13 -4.44 -3.60
C CYS A 152 6.48 -4.62 -5.09
N MET A 153 7.68 -5.18 -5.36
CA MET A 153 8.13 -5.47 -6.71
C MET A 153 7.24 -6.54 -7.37
N CYS A 154 6.73 -6.24 -8.56
CA CYS A 154 5.80 -7.04 -9.34
C CYS A 154 6.47 -7.52 -10.63
N PRO A 155 7.11 -8.72 -10.62
CA PRO A 155 7.68 -9.30 -11.82
C PRO A 155 6.57 -9.74 -12.77
N GLY A 156 6.78 -9.55 -14.08
CA GLY A 156 5.76 -9.87 -15.10
C GLY A 156 4.40 -9.27 -14.75
N GLY A 157 4.39 -8.03 -14.26
CA GLY A 157 3.23 -7.40 -13.65
C GLY A 157 2.77 -6.12 -14.35
N PHE A 158 1.84 -5.45 -13.71
CA PHE A 158 1.18 -4.24 -14.20
C PHE A 158 1.21 -3.16 -13.13
N ILE A 159 1.32 -1.92 -13.55
CA ILE A 159 0.99 -0.77 -12.72
C ILE A 159 -0.52 -0.54 -12.82
N VAL A 160 -1.17 -0.27 -11.69
CA VAL A 160 -2.62 -0.11 -11.61
C VAL A 160 -3.00 1.14 -10.82
N PRO A 161 -4.16 1.76 -11.12
CA PRO A 161 -4.70 2.84 -10.30
C PRO A 161 -5.12 2.30 -8.94
N ALA A 162 -4.87 3.09 -7.88
CA ALA A 162 -5.17 2.75 -6.50
C ALA A 162 -5.79 3.92 -5.71
N ALA A 163 -6.20 4.98 -6.39
CA ALA A 163 -6.91 6.11 -5.78
C ALA A 163 -8.30 5.69 -5.30
N THR A 164 -8.74 6.28 -4.21
CA THR A 164 -10.07 6.06 -3.62
C THR A 164 -11.00 7.28 -3.74
N GLU A 165 -10.47 8.43 -4.15
CA GLU A 165 -11.23 9.67 -4.39
C GLU A 165 -10.97 10.16 -5.82
N ASN A 166 -11.94 10.90 -6.40
CA ASN A 166 -11.92 11.31 -7.81
C ASN A 166 -10.82 12.35 -8.15
N ASP A 167 -10.38 13.13 -7.17
CA ASP A 167 -9.39 14.19 -7.31
C ASP A 167 -7.95 13.71 -7.00
N GLU A 168 -7.74 12.40 -6.97
CA GLU A 168 -6.47 11.77 -6.63
C GLU A 168 -5.95 10.87 -7.75
N VAL A 169 -4.64 10.79 -7.90
CA VAL A 169 -3.94 9.75 -8.64
C VAL A 169 -2.95 9.06 -7.71
N VAL A 170 -3.16 7.78 -7.52
CA VAL A 170 -2.27 6.88 -6.79
C VAL A 170 -2.01 5.68 -7.68
N VAL A 171 -0.76 5.29 -7.79
CA VAL A 171 -0.38 4.08 -8.51
C VAL A 171 0.08 2.99 -7.54
N ASN A 172 -0.20 1.75 -7.90
CA ASN A 172 0.29 0.55 -7.22
C ASN A 172 0.68 -0.49 -8.26
N GLY A 173 1.21 -1.63 -7.85
CA GLY A 173 1.55 -2.73 -8.74
C GLY A 173 0.83 -4.01 -8.39
N MET A 174 0.56 -4.81 -9.41
CA MET A 174 0.07 -6.18 -9.25
C MET A 174 0.69 -7.11 -10.29
N SER A 175 0.70 -8.41 -9.99
CA SER A 175 1.02 -9.47 -10.95
C SER A 175 -0.11 -10.48 -10.99
N LEU A 176 -0.42 -10.98 -12.18
CA LEU A 176 -1.27 -12.16 -12.33
C LEU A 176 -0.51 -13.40 -11.87
N ALA A 177 -1.22 -14.51 -11.69
CA ALA A 177 -0.61 -15.77 -11.24
C ALA A 177 0.53 -16.23 -12.16
N ARG A 178 0.42 -16.01 -13.48
CA ARG A 178 1.42 -16.39 -14.48
C ARG A 178 2.67 -15.50 -14.49
N ARG A 179 2.57 -14.24 -14.07
CA ARG A 179 3.67 -13.26 -14.12
C ARG A 179 4.28 -13.15 -15.53
N ASP A 180 3.43 -13.07 -16.54
CA ASP A 180 3.81 -13.14 -17.97
C ASP A 180 3.66 -11.81 -18.72
N SER A 181 3.41 -10.70 -18.03
CA SER A 181 3.50 -9.36 -18.62
C SER A 181 4.93 -9.06 -19.07
N PRO A 182 5.12 -8.34 -20.19
CA PRO A 182 6.45 -7.91 -20.63
C PRO A 182 7.09 -6.85 -19.74
N PHE A 183 6.40 -6.41 -18.68
CA PHE A 183 6.85 -5.38 -17.75
C PHE A 183 7.14 -5.95 -16.37
N ALA A 184 8.07 -5.30 -15.70
CA ALA A 184 8.36 -5.44 -14.29
C ALA A 184 8.27 -4.07 -13.63
N ASN A 185 7.65 -3.97 -12.48
CA ASN A 185 7.57 -2.68 -11.78
C ASN A 185 7.76 -2.84 -10.28
N SER A 186 8.17 -1.78 -9.61
CA SER A 186 8.18 -1.72 -8.16
C SER A 186 7.93 -0.30 -7.67
N GLY A 187 7.41 -0.13 -6.49
CA GLY A 187 7.52 1.12 -5.78
C GLY A 187 8.99 1.49 -5.62
N PHE A 188 9.33 2.73 -5.87
CA PHE A 188 10.62 3.32 -5.56
C PHE A 188 10.38 4.48 -4.61
N VAL A 189 10.56 4.23 -3.33
CA VAL A 189 10.01 5.06 -2.27
C VAL A 189 11.07 5.48 -1.26
N VAL A 190 10.79 6.58 -0.60
CA VAL A 190 11.62 7.19 0.45
C VAL A 190 10.81 7.23 1.74
N SER A 191 11.43 6.83 2.85
CA SER A 191 10.82 6.91 4.17
C SER A 191 10.50 8.35 4.55
N VAL A 192 9.30 8.57 5.08
CA VAL A 192 8.78 9.83 5.60
C VAL A 192 8.47 9.63 7.08
N HIS A 193 9.01 10.49 7.91
CA HIS A 193 8.79 10.47 9.35
C HIS A 193 7.84 11.59 9.78
N PRO A 194 7.29 11.57 11.00
CA PRO A 194 6.37 12.61 11.48
C PRO A 194 6.92 14.03 11.34
N GLU A 195 8.22 14.24 11.59
CA GLU A 195 8.88 15.54 11.46
C GLU A 195 8.90 16.08 10.01
N ASP A 196 8.90 15.18 9.00
CA ASP A 196 8.86 15.59 7.59
C ASP A 196 7.47 16.14 7.19
N THR A 197 6.45 15.92 8.02
CA THR A 197 5.06 16.37 7.80
C THR A 197 4.66 17.55 8.70
N GLU A 198 5.60 18.19 9.38
CA GLU A 198 5.34 19.25 10.37
C GLU A 198 4.54 20.44 9.79
N SER A 199 4.76 20.79 8.52
CA SER A 199 4.00 21.86 7.83
C SER A 199 2.48 21.57 7.76
N PHE A 200 2.09 20.30 7.80
CA PHE A 200 0.70 19.85 7.84
C PHE A 200 0.14 19.74 9.26
N ARG A 201 1.02 19.57 10.26
CA ARG A 201 0.65 19.25 11.64
C ARG A 201 -0.21 20.32 12.30
N ARG A 202 0.11 21.61 12.07
CA ARG A 202 -0.67 22.72 12.65
C ARG A 202 -2.15 22.67 12.27
N LYS A 203 -2.47 22.21 11.04
CA LYS A 203 -3.84 22.17 10.51
C LYS A 203 -4.51 20.82 10.71
N HIS A 204 -3.76 19.73 10.66
CA HIS A 204 -4.31 18.38 10.58
C HIS A 204 -3.96 17.50 11.80
N GLY A 205 -3.18 18.02 12.76
CA GLY A 205 -2.81 17.27 13.97
C GLY A 205 -2.14 15.93 13.63
N VAL A 206 -2.64 14.88 14.26
CA VAL A 206 -2.18 13.50 14.05
C VAL A 206 -2.39 12.99 12.61
N LEU A 207 -3.30 13.59 11.85
CA LEU A 207 -3.55 13.26 10.44
C LEU A 207 -2.62 13.99 9.46
N ALA A 208 -1.55 14.62 9.93
CA ALA A 208 -0.59 15.34 9.08
C ALA A 208 -0.03 14.46 7.95
N GLY A 209 0.31 13.19 8.24
CA GLY A 209 0.78 12.23 7.23
C GLY A 209 -0.29 11.90 6.17
N VAL A 210 -1.56 11.78 6.58
CA VAL A 210 -2.69 11.60 5.65
C VAL A 210 -2.85 12.81 4.73
N ALA A 211 -2.75 14.02 5.29
CA ALA A 211 -2.85 15.27 4.53
C ALA A 211 -1.67 15.43 3.56
N TYR A 212 -0.47 15.04 3.97
CA TYR A 212 0.72 15.02 3.12
C TYR A 212 0.54 14.07 1.93
N GLN A 213 0.07 12.84 2.15
CA GLN A 213 -0.25 11.90 1.07
C GLN A 213 -1.28 12.51 0.12
N LYS A 214 -2.41 13.03 0.63
CA LYS A 214 -3.47 13.64 -0.18
C LYS A 214 -2.95 14.81 -1.03
N ALA A 215 -2.09 15.64 -0.50
CA ALA A 215 -1.50 16.75 -1.26
C ALA A 215 -0.71 16.28 -2.49
N LEU A 216 0.09 15.21 -2.36
CA LEU A 216 0.83 14.60 -3.47
C LEU A 216 -0.11 13.93 -4.48
N GLU A 217 -1.11 13.20 -4.00
CA GLU A 217 -2.10 12.49 -4.82
C GLU A 217 -2.93 13.45 -5.67
N THR A 218 -3.36 14.57 -5.08
CA THR A 218 -4.09 15.63 -5.78
C THR A 218 -3.18 16.37 -6.78
N ALA A 219 -1.93 16.63 -6.43
CA ALA A 219 -0.96 17.22 -7.34
C ALA A 219 -0.71 16.31 -8.55
N ALA A 220 -0.56 15.00 -8.32
CA ALA A 220 -0.41 14.00 -9.38
C ALA A 220 -1.65 13.93 -10.29
N CYS A 221 -2.85 14.03 -9.74
CA CYS A 221 -4.10 14.06 -10.53
C CYS A 221 -4.14 15.27 -11.46
N ARG A 222 -3.79 16.46 -10.96
CA ARG A 222 -3.71 17.68 -11.77
C ARG A 222 -2.66 17.57 -12.87
N ALA A 223 -1.48 17.04 -12.54
CA ALA A 223 -0.38 16.84 -13.47
C ALA A 223 -0.72 15.82 -14.58
N GLY A 224 -1.52 14.79 -14.26
CA GLY A 224 -2.03 13.80 -15.22
C GLY A 224 -3.16 14.31 -16.09
N GLY A 225 -3.78 15.45 -15.75
CA GLY A 225 -4.92 15.99 -16.49
C GLY A 225 -6.26 15.29 -16.21
N GLY A 226 -6.36 14.53 -15.12
CA GLY A 226 -7.58 13.84 -14.69
C GLY A 226 -7.74 12.44 -15.29
N MET A 227 -8.92 11.84 -15.09
CA MET A 227 -9.31 10.49 -15.58
C MET A 227 -8.30 9.39 -15.24
N GLN A 228 -7.68 9.46 -14.07
CA GLN A 228 -6.67 8.50 -13.58
C GLN A 228 -5.40 8.42 -14.44
N LYS A 229 -5.18 9.36 -15.38
CA LYS A 229 -3.88 9.46 -16.06
C LYS A 229 -2.79 9.84 -15.09
N ALA A 230 -1.67 9.14 -15.14
CA ALA A 230 -0.58 9.37 -14.21
C ALA A 230 0.53 10.22 -14.84
N PRO A 231 1.12 11.17 -14.09
CA PRO A 231 2.33 11.86 -14.53
C PRO A 231 3.49 10.89 -14.58
N ALA A 232 4.33 11.00 -15.61
CA ALA A 232 5.46 10.10 -15.83
C ALA A 232 6.69 10.81 -16.38
N GLN A 233 7.86 10.22 -16.11
CA GLN A 233 9.15 10.75 -16.53
C GLN A 233 10.15 9.61 -16.74
N LYS A 234 10.96 9.67 -17.78
CA LYS A 234 12.09 8.72 -17.95
C LYS A 234 13.11 8.92 -16.83
N VAL A 235 13.69 7.83 -16.35
CA VAL A 235 14.68 7.89 -15.25
C VAL A 235 15.89 8.76 -15.58
N PRO A 236 16.51 8.70 -16.78
CA PRO A 236 17.62 9.60 -17.12
C PRO A 236 17.25 11.09 -17.11
N ASP A 237 16.01 11.42 -17.49
CA ASP A 237 15.52 12.80 -17.44
C ASP A 237 15.24 13.28 -16.03
N PHE A 238 14.66 12.39 -15.18
CA PHE A 238 14.50 12.66 -13.76
C PHE A 238 15.84 12.95 -13.06
N LEU A 239 16.87 12.14 -13.36
CA LEU A 239 18.20 12.34 -12.78
C LEU A 239 18.84 13.66 -13.21
N LYS A 240 18.59 14.10 -14.45
CA LYS A 240 19.09 15.36 -15.02
C LYS A 240 18.21 16.57 -14.73
N GLY A 241 17.04 16.40 -14.12
CA GLY A 241 16.11 17.49 -13.81
C GLY A 241 15.48 18.13 -15.05
N ARG A 242 15.10 17.34 -16.04
CA ARG A 242 14.47 17.84 -17.28
C ARG A 242 13.22 17.07 -17.63
N VAL A 243 12.28 17.68 -18.32
CA VAL A 243 11.06 17.06 -18.81
C VAL A 243 11.40 16.01 -19.89
N SER A 244 10.74 14.87 -19.88
CA SER A 244 10.86 13.88 -20.94
C SER A 244 10.10 14.32 -22.20
N SER A 245 10.77 14.37 -23.33
CA SER A 245 10.14 14.71 -24.61
C SER A 245 9.23 13.60 -25.15
N SER A 246 9.44 12.37 -24.71
CA SER A 246 8.63 11.19 -25.02
C SER A 246 8.68 10.21 -23.86
N LEU A 247 7.67 9.35 -23.74
CA LEU A 247 7.60 8.29 -22.73
C LEU A 247 7.77 6.92 -23.39
N LEU A 248 8.12 5.92 -22.58
CA LEU A 248 8.20 4.53 -22.97
C LEU A 248 6.81 3.88 -22.97
N PRO A 249 6.61 2.74 -23.65
CA PRO A 249 5.45 1.89 -23.42
C PRO A 249 5.32 1.54 -21.92
N THR A 250 4.08 1.41 -21.45
CA THR A 250 3.80 1.16 -20.04
C THR A 250 2.69 0.13 -19.87
N SER A 251 2.70 -0.55 -18.73
CA SER A 251 1.61 -1.41 -18.29
C SER A 251 0.43 -0.65 -17.65
N TYR A 252 0.55 0.65 -17.43
CA TYR A 252 -0.49 1.47 -16.79
C TYR A 252 -1.63 1.82 -17.77
N HIS A 253 -2.72 1.10 -17.68
CA HIS A 253 -3.85 1.18 -18.60
C HIS A 253 -4.53 2.55 -18.75
N PRO A 254 -4.74 3.34 -17.66
CA PRO A 254 -5.37 4.64 -17.81
C PRO A 254 -4.56 5.65 -18.64
N GLY A 255 -3.28 5.34 -18.90
CA GLY A 255 -2.37 6.18 -19.66
C GLY A 255 -1.51 7.09 -18.80
N ILE A 256 -0.41 7.54 -19.41
CA ILE A 256 0.60 8.38 -18.77
C ILE A 256 0.80 9.68 -19.52
N VAL A 257 1.23 10.72 -18.81
CA VAL A 257 1.48 12.06 -19.36
C VAL A 257 2.90 12.49 -18.98
N PRO A 258 3.69 13.01 -19.92
CA PRO A 258 5.00 13.56 -19.61
C PRO A 258 4.87 14.71 -18.59
N HIS A 259 5.51 14.57 -17.44
CA HIS A 259 5.53 15.59 -16.41
C HIS A 259 6.84 15.52 -15.61
N PRO A 260 7.42 16.65 -15.19
CA PRO A 260 8.63 16.67 -14.38
C PRO A 260 8.33 16.23 -12.93
N LEU A 261 8.38 14.91 -12.68
CA LEU A 261 8.14 14.34 -11.35
C LEU A 261 9.07 14.91 -10.27
N HIS A 262 10.24 15.42 -10.68
CA HIS A 262 11.18 16.11 -9.77
C HIS A 262 10.70 17.49 -9.31
N GLU A 263 9.67 18.06 -9.93
CA GLU A 263 9.00 19.29 -9.49
C GLU A 263 7.70 18.97 -8.71
N LEU A 264 7.11 17.81 -8.97
CA LEU A 264 5.89 17.36 -8.30
C LEU A 264 6.16 16.85 -6.88
N LEU A 265 7.26 16.10 -6.72
CA LEU A 265 7.64 15.53 -5.43
C LEU A 265 8.44 16.54 -4.59
N PRO A 266 8.36 16.48 -3.25
CA PRO A 266 9.19 17.32 -2.39
C PRO A 266 10.69 17.18 -2.69
N ALA A 267 11.43 18.29 -2.65
CA ALA A 267 12.85 18.34 -3.03
C ALA A 267 13.72 17.33 -2.29
N GLU A 268 13.46 17.13 -0.99
CA GLU A 268 14.17 16.16 -0.16
C GLU A 268 13.91 14.70 -0.58
N ILE A 269 12.69 14.39 -1.03
CA ILE A 269 12.34 13.08 -1.59
C ILE A 269 13.06 12.89 -2.93
N VAL A 270 13.00 13.87 -3.82
CA VAL A 270 13.67 13.84 -5.13
C VAL A 270 15.18 13.65 -4.99
N TRP A 271 15.80 14.39 -4.09
CA TRP A 271 17.23 14.28 -3.86
C TRP A 271 17.62 12.87 -3.41
N ARG A 272 16.91 12.31 -2.41
CA ARG A 272 17.17 10.95 -1.92
C ARG A 272 16.91 9.88 -2.98
N MET A 273 15.86 10.05 -3.78
CA MET A 273 15.58 9.15 -4.91
C MET A 273 16.73 9.16 -5.93
N ARG A 274 17.24 10.33 -6.29
CA ARG A 274 18.37 10.46 -7.22
C ARG A 274 19.64 9.77 -6.70
N GLU A 275 19.97 9.99 -5.44
CA GLU A 275 21.13 9.33 -4.82
C GLU A 275 20.93 7.80 -4.76
N GLY A 276 19.76 7.34 -4.33
CA GLY A 276 19.42 5.92 -4.31
C GLY A 276 19.51 5.28 -5.71
N MET A 277 18.97 5.92 -6.75
CA MET A 277 19.05 5.44 -8.13
C MET A 277 20.49 5.29 -8.62
N ARG A 278 21.37 6.26 -8.32
CA ARG A 278 22.80 6.18 -8.68
C ARG A 278 23.48 5.01 -7.98
N MET A 279 23.21 4.82 -6.68
CA MET A 279 23.76 3.69 -5.91
C MET A 279 23.27 2.36 -6.47
N PHE A 280 22.00 2.25 -6.83
CA PHE A 280 21.44 1.01 -7.38
C PHE A 280 21.94 0.75 -8.81
N ASP A 281 22.09 1.77 -9.62
CA ASP A 281 22.66 1.62 -10.97
C ASP A 281 24.11 1.15 -10.93
N HIS A 282 24.89 1.58 -9.94
CA HIS A 282 26.25 1.11 -9.73
C HIS A 282 26.28 -0.39 -9.40
N LYS A 283 25.37 -0.86 -8.54
CA LYS A 283 25.27 -2.28 -8.15
C LYS A 283 24.60 -3.14 -9.23
N TRP A 284 23.65 -2.58 -9.92
CA TRP A 284 22.78 -3.26 -10.88
C TRP A 284 22.65 -2.42 -12.16
N ARG A 285 23.74 -2.43 -12.94
CA ARG A 285 23.95 -1.54 -14.07
C ARG A 285 22.78 -1.55 -15.05
N GLY A 286 22.24 -0.38 -15.36
CA GLY A 286 21.08 -0.16 -16.19
C GLY A 286 19.78 0.00 -15.41
N PHE A 287 19.79 -0.11 -14.10
CA PHE A 287 18.61 0.14 -13.25
C PHE A 287 18.05 1.56 -13.49
N ALA A 288 18.93 2.55 -13.58
CA ALA A 288 18.57 3.93 -13.89
C ALA A 288 18.81 4.30 -15.36
N GLY A 289 18.75 3.32 -16.27
CA GLY A 289 19.06 3.46 -17.69
C GLY A 289 17.89 3.95 -18.55
N GLU A 290 18.11 3.99 -19.87
CA GLU A 290 17.16 4.51 -20.86
C GLU A 290 15.85 3.69 -20.98
N SER A 291 15.86 2.43 -20.52
CA SER A 291 14.67 1.55 -20.54
C SER A 291 13.81 1.66 -19.28
N ALA A 292 14.16 2.54 -18.35
CA ALA A 292 13.45 2.74 -17.09
C ALA A 292 12.63 4.03 -17.12
N GLN A 293 11.40 3.96 -16.62
CA GLN A 293 10.58 5.16 -16.41
C GLN A 293 9.89 5.16 -15.06
N LEU A 294 9.56 6.37 -14.59
CA LEU A 294 8.86 6.63 -13.34
C LEU A 294 7.42 7.01 -13.66
N ILE A 295 6.50 6.47 -12.88
CA ILE A 295 5.06 6.75 -12.98
C ILE A 295 4.58 7.10 -11.57
N GLY A 296 3.97 8.21 -11.41
CA GLY A 296 3.67 8.74 -10.07
C GLY A 296 2.23 8.98 -9.80
N CYS A 297 1.91 9.11 -8.51
CA CYS A 297 2.74 8.86 -7.34
C CYS A 297 2.30 7.60 -6.59
N GLU A 298 3.21 6.97 -5.88
CA GLU A 298 2.91 5.90 -4.92
C GLU A 298 3.09 6.45 -3.50
N THR A 299 1.99 6.66 -2.82
CA THR A 299 1.94 7.31 -1.51
C THR A 299 1.38 6.39 -0.42
N ARG A 300 0.70 5.31 -0.82
CA ARG A 300 -0.02 4.41 0.09
C ARG A 300 0.72 3.11 0.33
N THR A 301 2.01 3.21 0.68
CA THR A 301 2.85 2.05 1.01
C THR A 301 2.48 1.44 2.35
N SER A 302 2.05 2.27 3.30
CA SER A 302 1.58 1.88 4.64
C SER A 302 0.74 3.00 5.25
N SER A 303 0.05 2.69 6.35
CA SER A 303 -0.68 3.70 7.12
C SER A 303 0.26 4.76 7.70
N PRO A 304 -0.02 6.06 7.53
CA PRO A 304 0.68 7.14 8.22
C PRO A 304 0.16 7.37 9.66
N VAL A 305 -0.79 6.55 10.09
CA VAL A 305 -1.46 6.61 11.38
C VAL A 305 -1.38 5.25 12.04
N ARG A 306 -1.22 5.25 13.36
CA ARG A 306 -1.43 4.10 14.22
C ARG A 306 -2.66 4.35 15.09
N ILE A 307 -3.52 3.35 15.20
CA ILE A 307 -4.59 3.29 16.20
C ILE A 307 -4.01 2.48 17.35
N PRO A 308 -3.66 3.10 18.50
CA PRO A 308 -2.96 2.41 19.57
C PRO A 308 -3.80 1.27 20.14
N ARG A 309 -3.13 0.24 20.63
CA ARG A 309 -3.72 -0.88 21.34
C ARG A 309 -2.76 -1.39 22.43
N ASP A 310 -3.30 -1.94 23.48
CA ASP A 310 -2.53 -2.62 24.51
C ASP A 310 -1.83 -3.86 23.93
N GLU A 311 -0.60 -4.12 24.33
CA GLU A 311 0.19 -5.23 23.77
C GLU A 311 -0.31 -6.62 24.15
N ARG A 312 -0.98 -6.73 25.31
CA ARG A 312 -1.48 -7.99 25.85
C ARG A 312 -2.94 -8.24 25.46
N THR A 313 -3.81 -7.26 25.69
CA THR A 313 -5.27 -7.41 25.43
C THR A 313 -5.62 -7.13 23.98
N LEU A 314 -4.79 -6.39 23.25
CA LEU A 314 -4.99 -5.87 21.89
C LEU A 314 -6.18 -4.91 21.76
N GLU A 315 -6.75 -4.47 22.85
CA GLU A 315 -7.79 -3.45 22.88
C GLU A 315 -7.22 -2.03 22.77
N HIS A 316 -8.02 -1.12 22.27
CA HIS A 316 -7.69 0.31 22.29
C HIS A 316 -7.70 0.83 23.74
N PRO A 317 -6.63 1.54 24.23
CA PRO A 317 -6.53 1.95 25.64
C PRO A 317 -7.68 2.84 26.12
N GLY A 318 -8.34 3.58 25.23
CA GLY A 318 -9.42 4.50 25.54
C GLY A 318 -10.83 3.95 25.30
N LEU A 319 -10.99 2.70 24.84
CA LEU A 319 -12.31 2.13 24.58
C LEU A 319 -12.27 0.60 24.65
N GLU A 320 -12.76 0.05 25.75
CA GLU A 320 -12.87 -1.39 25.98
C GLU A 320 -13.73 -2.06 24.89
N GLY A 321 -13.34 -3.25 24.44
CA GLY A 321 -14.00 -3.99 23.37
C GLY A 321 -13.67 -3.51 21.96
N LEU A 322 -12.85 -2.47 21.75
CA LEU A 322 -12.38 -2.05 20.43
C LEU A 322 -11.01 -2.66 20.15
N TYR A 323 -10.90 -3.47 19.10
CA TYR A 323 -9.69 -4.16 18.66
C TYR A 323 -9.18 -3.60 17.32
N PRO A 324 -8.29 -2.60 17.32
CA PRO A 324 -7.66 -2.11 16.08
C PRO A 324 -6.74 -3.17 15.50
N CYS A 325 -6.93 -3.55 14.23
CA CYS A 325 -6.09 -4.58 13.62
C CYS A 325 -5.72 -4.28 12.15
N GLY A 326 -4.71 -4.99 11.69
CA GLY A 326 -4.26 -4.97 10.33
C GLY A 326 -3.53 -3.70 9.91
N GLU A 327 -3.53 -3.47 8.61
CA GLU A 327 -2.77 -2.39 7.98
C GLU A 327 -3.32 -1.00 8.31
N GLY A 328 -4.65 -0.87 8.41
CA GLY A 328 -5.31 0.38 8.77
C GLY A 328 -4.98 0.84 10.18
N ALA A 329 -4.86 -0.10 11.12
CA ALA A 329 -4.44 0.20 12.48
C ALA A 329 -2.92 0.41 12.64
N GLY A 330 -2.14 0.18 11.56
CA GLY A 330 -0.69 0.41 11.56
C GLY A 330 0.16 -0.77 12.06
N TYR A 331 -0.42 -1.98 12.15
CA TYR A 331 0.26 -3.19 12.66
C TYR A 331 0.62 -4.21 11.58
N ALA A 332 0.30 -3.94 10.33
CA ALA A 332 0.63 -4.79 9.20
C ALA A 332 1.10 -3.96 8.00
N GLY A 333 1.77 -4.60 7.05
CA GLY A 333 2.27 -3.98 5.82
C GLY A 333 2.10 -4.89 4.60
N GLY A 334 1.07 -5.78 4.60
CA GLY A 334 0.75 -6.65 3.49
C GLY A 334 -0.29 -7.71 3.85
N ILE A 335 -0.77 -8.45 2.85
CA ILE A 335 -1.91 -9.37 2.96
C ILE A 335 -1.72 -10.41 4.07
N VAL A 336 -0.56 -11.09 4.09
CA VAL A 336 -0.31 -12.16 5.06
C VAL A 336 -0.18 -11.61 6.48
N SER A 337 0.58 -10.51 6.67
CA SER A 337 0.74 -9.89 7.99
C SER A 337 -0.58 -9.32 8.51
N ALA A 338 -1.43 -8.75 7.64
CA ALA A 338 -2.76 -8.28 8.02
C ALA A 338 -3.68 -9.43 8.43
N ALA A 339 -3.65 -10.56 7.71
CA ALA A 339 -4.42 -11.76 8.08
C ALA A 339 -3.96 -12.36 9.42
N LEU A 340 -2.66 -12.44 9.66
CA LEU A 340 -2.10 -12.92 10.93
C LEU A 340 -2.46 -12.00 12.09
N ASP A 341 -2.42 -10.69 11.89
CA ASP A 341 -2.78 -9.71 12.92
C ASP A 341 -4.29 -9.76 13.22
N GLY A 342 -5.14 -9.87 12.19
CA GLY A 342 -6.58 -10.07 12.37
C GLY A 342 -6.91 -11.35 13.14
N ARG A 343 -6.23 -12.46 12.83
CA ARG A 343 -6.36 -13.72 13.58
C ARG A 343 -5.95 -13.52 15.05
N ARG A 344 -4.80 -12.88 15.30
CA ARG A 344 -4.32 -12.61 16.67
C ARG A 344 -5.33 -11.80 17.49
N CYS A 345 -5.93 -10.75 16.87
CA CYS A 345 -6.96 -9.97 17.53
C CYS A 345 -8.24 -10.78 17.83
N ALA A 346 -8.63 -11.66 16.90
CA ALA A 346 -9.80 -12.53 17.08
C ALA A 346 -9.57 -13.57 18.20
N GLU A 347 -8.36 -14.13 18.28
CA GLU A 347 -7.98 -15.08 19.34
C GLU A 347 -8.00 -14.37 20.72
N ALA A 348 -7.42 -13.17 20.84
CA ALA A 348 -7.45 -12.39 22.08
C ALA A 348 -8.87 -12.03 22.52
N LEU A 349 -9.74 -11.64 21.58
CA LEU A 349 -11.16 -11.40 21.85
C LEU A 349 -11.86 -12.67 22.36
N ALA A 350 -11.62 -13.83 21.71
CA ALA A 350 -12.25 -15.08 22.14
C ALA A 350 -11.83 -15.51 23.54
N GLU A 351 -10.56 -15.32 23.92
CA GLU A 351 -10.06 -15.57 25.27
C GLU A 351 -10.76 -14.68 26.32
N GLN A 352 -10.93 -13.40 26.02
CA GLN A 352 -11.63 -12.46 26.93
C GLN A 352 -13.14 -12.78 27.09
N MET A 353 -13.77 -13.30 26.05
CA MET A 353 -15.20 -13.71 26.13
C MET A 353 -15.42 -14.97 26.96
N GLN A 354 -14.38 -15.79 27.18
CA GLN A 354 -14.43 -17.02 27.97
C GLN A 354 -14.03 -16.80 29.45
N ALA A 355 -13.38 -15.68 29.76
CA ALA A 355 -12.95 -15.30 31.11
C ALA A 355 -14.06 -14.59 31.88
#